data_9a7633e2bf1a1e1ca3872fd926c23c52
#
_entry.id   9a7633e2bf1a1e1ca3872fd926c23c52
#
_cell.length_a   1.000
_cell.length_b   1.000
_cell.length_c   1.000
_cell.angle_alpha   90.00
_cell.angle_beta   90.00
_cell.angle_gamma   90.00
#
_symmetry.space_group_name_H-M   'P 1'
#
loop_
_entity.id
_entity.type
_entity.pdbx_description
1 polymer ?
#
loop_
_entity_poly.entity_id
_entity_poly.type
_entity_poly.pdbx_seq_one_letter_code
_entity_poly.pdbx_strand_id
1 'polypeptide(L)'
;MSSNKASFFTRLRRLCRLTVWLFKTGKNLRGIDGGCPKSRNRAVIALGKGALAALDIGLEVGRPAPEHPNGVLVAANHVSWLDIFAMSAVYPSSFIAKQEIKSWPVLGKMGQNAGTVFINRNSRRDIEPINRAVCETLQRGQNVSFFPEARTSSGLGLLPFKAAL
;
A
#
# COMPACT_ATOMS: atom_id res chain seq x y z
N MET A 1 0.14 -28.42 9.90
CA MET A 1 0.64 -27.86 8.62
C MET A 1 2.13 -27.62 8.77
N SER A 2 2.97 -28.37 8.05
CA SER A 2 4.43 -28.21 8.08
C SER A 2 4.79 -26.85 7.49
N SER A 3 5.39 -25.99 8.30
CA SER A 3 5.94 -24.70 7.83
C SER A 3 7.16 -25.00 6.96
N ASN A 4 6.95 -25.10 5.66
CA ASN A 4 8.02 -25.29 4.69
C ASN A 4 8.81 -23.98 4.57
N LYS A 5 9.78 -23.78 5.49
CA LYS A 5 10.62 -22.59 5.51
C LYS A 5 11.46 -22.56 4.24
N ALA A 6 11.31 -21.51 3.44
CA ALA A 6 12.13 -21.31 2.25
C ALA A 6 13.63 -21.42 2.58
N SER A 7 14.41 -22.04 1.70
CA SER A 7 15.85 -22.22 1.88
C SER A 7 16.57 -20.87 2.00
N PHE A 8 17.75 -20.85 2.60
CA PHE A 8 18.57 -19.64 2.73
C PHE A 8 18.82 -18.97 1.37
N PHE A 9 19.19 -19.76 0.36
CA PHE A 9 19.44 -19.25 -0.99
C PHE A 9 18.19 -18.64 -1.63
N THR A 10 17.02 -19.22 -1.40
CA THR A 10 15.75 -18.67 -1.90
C THR A 10 15.44 -17.32 -1.26
N ARG A 11 15.68 -17.18 0.06
CA ARG A 11 15.48 -15.91 0.77
C ARG A 11 16.45 -14.84 0.29
N LEU A 12 17.72 -15.19 0.13
CA LEU A 12 18.75 -14.28 -0.37
C LEU A 12 18.42 -13.80 -1.78
N ARG A 13 18.06 -14.71 -2.70
CA ARG A 13 17.64 -14.37 -4.06
C ARG A 13 16.46 -13.39 -4.06
N ARG A 14 15.42 -13.66 -3.26
CA ARG A 14 14.25 -12.80 -3.15
C ARG A 14 14.61 -11.40 -2.63
N LEU A 15 15.47 -11.35 -1.62
CA LEU A 15 15.96 -10.08 -1.07
C LEU A 15 16.74 -9.27 -2.11
N CYS A 16 17.66 -9.90 -2.84
CA CYS A 16 18.39 -9.24 -3.92
C CYS A 16 17.45 -8.72 -5.02
N ARG A 17 16.47 -9.52 -5.44
CA ARG A 17 15.48 -9.10 -6.44
C ARG A 17 14.64 -7.93 -5.94
N LEU A 18 14.18 -7.97 -4.69
CA LEU A 18 13.44 -6.88 -4.07
C LEU A 18 14.28 -5.60 -4.02
N THR A 19 15.54 -5.69 -3.63
CA THR A 19 16.47 -4.55 -3.58
C THR A 19 16.66 -3.93 -4.98
N VAL A 20 16.93 -4.75 -5.98
CA VAL A 20 17.08 -4.29 -7.37
C VAL A 20 15.79 -3.65 -7.88
N TRP A 21 14.64 -4.26 -7.56
CA TRP A 21 13.33 -3.72 -7.92
C TRP A 21 13.09 -2.36 -7.24
N LEU A 22 13.37 -2.22 -5.95
CA LEU A 22 13.25 -0.95 -5.21
C LEU A 22 14.09 0.16 -5.85
N PHE A 23 15.33 -0.13 -6.21
CA PHE A 23 16.20 0.86 -6.87
C PHE A 23 15.70 1.27 -8.25
N LYS A 24 15.27 0.31 -9.08
CA LYS A 24 14.69 0.58 -10.40
C LYS A 24 13.42 1.41 -10.29
N THR A 25 12.52 1.02 -9.39
CA THR A 25 11.25 1.70 -9.16
C THR A 25 11.47 3.10 -8.59
N GLY A 26 12.42 3.27 -7.67
CA GLY A 26 12.77 4.57 -7.12
C GLY A 26 13.28 5.58 -8.17
N LYS A 27 13.97 5.09 -9.21
CA LYS A 27 14.35 5.93 -10.36
C LYS A 27 13.15 6.33 -11.23
N ASN A 28 12.27 5.37 -11.50
CA ASN A 28 11.11 5.59 -12.37
C ASN A 28 10.04 6.49 -11.72
N LEU A 29 9.92 6.44 -10.38
CA LEU A 29 8.93 7.25 -9.64
C LEU A 29 9.19 8.76 -9.69
N ARG A 30 10.40 9.19 -10.05
CA ARG A 30 10.71 10.62 -10.26
C ARG A 30 9.95 11.23 -11.44
N GLY A 31 9.48 10.39 -12.37
CA GLY A 31 8.72 10.81 -13.56
C GLY A 31 7.20 10.61 -13.45
N ILE A 32 6.69 10.15 -12.31
CA ILE A 32 5.24 10.04 -12.14
C ILE A 32 4.70 11.43 -11.80
N ASP A 33 4.08 12.04 -12.78
CA ASP A 33 3.26 13.22 -12.59
C ASP A 33 2.01 12.83 -11.78
N GLY A 34 1.97 13.24 -10.52
CA GLY A 34 0.82 13.02 -9.62
C GLY A 34 -0.47 13.72 -10.09
N GLY A 35 -0.39 14.58 -11.13
CA GLY A 35 -1.51 15.31 -11.67
C GLY A 35 -2.46 14.50 -12.56
N CYS A 36 -2.03 13.36 -13.11
CA CYS A 36 -2.87 12.52 -13.95
C CYS A 36 -3.31 11.22 -13.23
N PRO A 37 -4.58 11.09 -12.82
CA PRO A 37 -5.07 9.91 -12.08
C PRO A 37 -4.81 8.58 -12.80
N LYS A 38 -4.98 8.55 -14.12
CA LYS A 38 -4.75 7.32 -14.93
C LYS A 38 -3.28 6.90 -14.95
N SER A 39 -2.36 7.85 -15.06
CA SER A 39 -0.92 7.63 -15.02
C SER A 39 -0.50 7.10 -13.65
N ARG A 40 -0.97 7.75 -12.58
CA ARG A 40 -0.74 7.35 -11.21
C ARG A 40 -1.25 5.93 -10.93
N ASN A 41 -2.49 5.61 -11.32
CA ASN A 41 -3.09 4.30 -11.07
C ASN A 41 -2.30 3.19 -11.79
N ARG A 42 -1.88 3.40 -13.04
CA ARG A 42 -0.99 2.46 -13.74
C ARG A 42 0.32 2.23 -12.99
N ALA A 43 0.92 3.29 -12.47
CA ALA A 43 2.16 3.23 -11.71
C ALA A 43 1.99 2.48 -10.39
N VAL A 44 0.90 2.71 -9.67
CA VAL A 44 0.57 2.00 -8.42
C VAL A 44 0.35 0.51 -8.67
N ILE A 45 -0.37 0.15 -9.74
CA ILE A 45 -0.55 -1.26 -10.15
C ILE A 45 0.79 -1.91 -10.51
N ALA A 46 1.61 -1.24 -11.30
CA ALA A 46 2.92 -1.75 -11.70
C ALA A 46 3.85 -1.95 -10.49
N LEU A 47 3.78 -1.03 -9.53
CA LEU A 47 4.49 -1.11 -8.26
C LEU A 47 4.04 -2.34 -7.46
N GLY A 48 2.76 -2.56 -7.27
CA GLY A 48 2.23 -3.73 -6.56
C GLY A 48 2.66 -5.04 -7.22
N LYS A 49 2.41 -5.18 -8.53
CA LYS A 49 2.79 -6.37 -9.31
C LYS A 49 4.30 -6.63 -9.29
N GLY A 50 5.10 -5.57 -9.42
CA GLY A 50 6.56 -5.70 -9.44
C GLY A 50 7.13 -6.14 -8.10
N ALA A 51 6.59 -5.67 -6.96
CA ALA A 51 6.99 -6.11 -5.63
C ALA A 51 6.69 -7.59 -5.40
N LEU A 52 5.48 -8.02 -5.72
CA LEU A 52 5.06 -9.43 -5.59
C LEU A 52 5.91 -10.34 -6.47
N ALA A 53 6.15 -9.96 -7.73
CA ALA A 53 7.00 -10.71 -8.65
C ALA A 53 8.46 -10.79 -8.16
N ALA A 54 9.00 -9.72 -7.56
CA ALA A 54 10.36 -9.72 -7.00
C ALA A 54 10.50 -10.74 -5.86
N LEU A 55 9.41 -11.01 -5.14
CA LEU A 55 9.36 -11.94 -4.02
C LEU A 55 8.90 -13.35 -4.39
N ASP A 56 8.64 -13.63 -5.67
CA ASP A 56 8.03 -14.87 -6.16
C ASP A 56 6.67 -15.15 -5.48
N ILE A 57 5.84 -14.13 -5.33
CA ILE A 57 4.51 -14.25 -4.74
C ILE A 57 3.47 -14.21 -5.87
N GLY A 58 2.70 -15.29 -5.98
CA GLY A 58 1.49 -15.33 -6.80
C GLY A 58 0.34 -14.60 -6.10
N LEU A 59 -0.45 -13.86 -6.87
CA LEU A 59 -1.66 -13.20 -6.39
C LEU A 59 -2.86 -13.82 -7.10
N GLU A 60 -3.72 -14.45 -6.33
CA GLU A 60 -5.00 -14.96 -6.79
C GLU A 60 -6.13 -14.07 -6.26
N VAL A 61 -7.04 -13.67 -7.13
CA VAL A 61 -8.13 -12.76 -6.82
C VAL A 61 -9.43 -13.54 -6.93
N GLY A 62 -10.03 -13.89 -5.79
CA GLY A 62 -11.24 -14.70 -5.74
C GLY A 62 -12.49 -13.99 -6.31
N ARG A 63 -12.53 -12.66 -6.19
CA ARG A 63 -13.57 -11.82 -6.79
C ARG A 63 -12.93 -10.58 -7.41
N PRO A 64 -13.27 -10.22 -8.65
CA PRO A 64 -12.74 -9.01 -9.25
C PRO A 64 -13.19 -7.78 -8.43
N ALA A 65 -12.34 -6.75 -8.43
CA ALA A 65 -12.74 -5.46 -7.90
C ALA A 65 -13.97 -4.94 -8.66
N PRO A 66 -14.90 -4.25 -7.99
CA PRO A 66 -16.04 -3.64 -8.67
C PRO A 66 -15.57 -2.77 -9.84
N GLU A 67 -16.28 -2.86 -10.97
CA GLU A 67 -16.01 -1.98 -12.09
C GLU A 67 -16.26 -0.52 -11.68
N HIS A 68 -15.22 0.30 -11.80
CA HIS A 68 -15.26 1.77 -11.65
C HIS A 68 -15.57 2.40 -10.29
N PRO A 69 -15.11 1.94 -9.17
CA PRO A 69 -15.22 2.78 -8.00
C PRO A 69 -14.12 3.87 -8.06
N ASN A 70 -14.52 5.07 -8.38
CA ASN A 70 -13.72 6.26 -8.17
C ASN A 70 -14.18 6.94 -6.89
N GLY A 71 -13.24 7.31 -6.03
CA GLY A 71 -13.55 7.96 -4.77
C GLY A 71 -14.13 7.02 -3.72
N VAL A 72 -13.63 5.79 -3.64
CA VAL A 72 -14.07 4.78 -2.66
C VAL A 72 -13.09 4.62 -1.53
N LEU A 73 -13.61 4.55 -0.31
CA LEU A 73 -12.85 4.21 0.88
C LEU A 73 -12.88 2.69 1.07
N VAL A 74 -11.71 2.06 1.05
CA VAL A 74 -11.54 0.61 1.18
C VAL A 74 -10.95 0.28 2.55
N ALA A 75 -11.70 -0.45 3.36
CA ALA A 75 -11.23 -1.01 4.62
C ALA A 75 -10.83 -2.47 4.42
N ALA A 76 -9.65 -2.85 4.88
CA ALA A 76 -9.15 -4.22 4.80
C ALA A 76 -8.53 -4.66 6.13
N ASN A 77 -8.58 -5.95 6.43
CA ASN A 77 -7.79 -6.53 7.50
C ASN A 77 -6.28 -6.48 7.14
N HIS A 78 -5.42 -6.52 8.16
CA HIS A 78 -3.97 -6.37 7.96
C HIS A 78 -3.22 -7.58 8.50
N VAL A 79 -2.65 -8.35 7.58
CA VAL A 79 -1.92 -9.59 7.91
C VAL A 79 -0.42 -9.40 7.73
N SER A 80 -0.03 -8.63 6.73
CA SER A 80 1.37 -8.45 6.35
C SER A 80 1.60 -7.08 5.69
N TRP A 81 2.83 -6.59 5.75
CA TRP A 81 3.25 -5.44 4.94
C TRP A 81 3.07 -5.67 3.43
N LEU A 82 2.95 -6.93 3.01
CA LEU A 82 2.66 -7.31 1.61
C LEU A 82 1.26 -6.92 1.16
N ASP A 83 0.33 -6.72 2.08
CA ASP A 83 -1.06 -6.36 1.76
C ASP A 83 -1.13 -5.05 0.95
N ILE A 84 -0.23 -4.11 1.24
CA ILE A 84 -0.12 -2.86 0.50
C ILE A 84 0.16 -3.13 -0.99
N PHE A 85 1.07 -4.05 -1.29
CA PHE A 85 1.41 -4.38 -2.67
C PHE A 85 0.34 -5.23 -3.34
N ALA A 86 -0.25 -6.18 -2.62
CA ALA A 86 -1.35 -7.00 -3.12
C ALA A 86 -2.57 -6.13 -3.48
N MET A 87 -2.97 -5.24 -2.58
CA MET A 87 -4.05 -4.29 -2.84
C MET A 87 -3.71 -3.34 -3.98
N SER A 88 -2.49 -2.78 -4.01
CA SER A 88 -2.03 -1.90 -5.09
C SER A 88 -2.08 -2.57 -6.46
N ALA A 89 -1.80 -3.88 -6.52
CA ALA A 89 -1.79 -4.64 -7.78
C ALA A 89 -3.18 -4.83 -8.37
N VAL A 90 -4.22 -4.87 -7.52
CA VAL A 90 -5.62 -5.14 -7.91
C VAL A 90 -6.45 -3.86 -7.87
N TYR A 91 -6.24 -3.03 -6.86
CA TYR A 91 -7.08 -1.89 -6.54
C TYR A 91 -6.24 -0.65 -6.24
N PRO A 92 -5.86 0.13 -7.26
CA PRO A 92 -4.99 1.28 -7.07
C PRO A 92 -5.63 2.32 -6.15
N SER A 93 -4.98 2.54 -5.00
CA SER A 93 -5.47 3.42 -3.95
C SER A 93 -4.33 4.25 -3.36
N SER A 94 -4.68 5.35 -2.72
CA SER A 94 -3.83 6.00 -1.72
C SER A 94 -3.95 5.25 -0.41
N PHE A 95 -2.86 5.09 0.32
CA PHE A 95 -2.88 4.45 1.63
C PHE A 95 -2.78 5.47 2.76
N ILE A 96 -3.28 5.10 3.94
CA ILE A 96 -3.01 5.84 5.16
C ILE A 96 -1.86 5.14 5.87
N ALA A 97 -0.75 5.84 6.08
CA ALA A 97 0.48 5.30 6.64
C ALA A 97 1.02 6.16 7.79
N LYS A 98 1.88 5.57 8.61
CA LYS A 98 2.57 6.31 9.69
C LYS A 98 3.49 7.38 9.13
N GLN A 99 3.56 8.54 9.81
CA GLN A 99 4.39 9.68 9.44
C GLN A 99 5.88 9.31 9.28
N GLU A 100 6.37 8.40 10.11
CA GLU A 100 7.78 7.97 10.10
C GLU A 100 8.17 7.32 8.77
N ILE A 101 7.23 6.65 8.10
CA ILE A 101 7.47 6.01 6.80
C ILE A 101 7.82 7.04 5.72
N LYS A 102 7.34 8.28 5.86
CA LYS A 102 7.63 9.36 4.91
C LYS A 102 9.12 9.64 4.75
N SER A 103 9.89 9.45 5.82
CA SER A 103 11.36 9.66 5.83
C SER A 103 12.15 8.43 5.37
N TRP A 104 11.52 7.28 5.14
CA TRP A 104 12.23 6.08 4.73
C TRP A 104 12.79 6.23 3.31
N PRO A 105 14.06 5.81 3.09
CA PRO A 105 14.65 5.80 1.76
C PRO A 105 13.78 4.99 0.79
N VAL A 106 13.59 5.49 -0.41
CA VAL A 106 12.80 4.89 -1.49
C VAL A 106 11.32 4.78 -1.15
N LEU A 107 10.94 4.05 -0.09
CA LEU A 107 9.54 3.81 0.29
C LEU A 107 8.78 5.09 0.66
N GLY A 108 9.44 6.02 1.34
CA GLY A 108 8.83 7.32 1.67
C GLY A 108 8.49 8.13 0.41
N LYS A 109 9.41 8.17 -0.55
CA LYS A 109 9.17 8.85 -1.82
C LYS A 109 8.12 8.14 -2.67
N MET A 110 8.16 6.81 -2.69
CA MET A 110 7.13 6.00 -3.35
C MET A 110 5.73 6.29 -2.79
N GLY A 111 5.60 6.30 -1.46
CA GLY A 111 4.34 6.61 -0.78
C GLY A 111 3.85 8.02 -1.12
N GLN A 112 4.73 9.04 -1.08
CA GLN A 112 4.38 10.41 -1.45
C GLN A 112 3.85 10.48 -2.89
N ASN A 113 4.55 9.88 -3.84
CA ASN A 113 4.14 9.88 -5.25
C ASN A 113 2.88 9.04 -5.51
N ALA A 114 2.63 8.01 -4.69
CA ALA A 114 1.40 7.23 -4.72
C ALA A 114 0.21 7.94 -4.03
N GLY A 115 0.41 9.13 -3.48
CA GLY A 115 -0.64 9.89 -2.79
C GLY A 115 -0.95 9.36 -1.39
N THR A 116 0.00 8.69 -0.72
CA THR A 116 -0.19 8.21 0.65
C THR A 116 -0.43 9.38 1.61
N VAL A 117 -1.47 9.27 2.42
CA VAL A 117 -1.77 10.18 3.52
C VAL A 117 -0.96 9.74 4.74
N PHE A 118 0.03 10.55 5.13
CA PHE A 118 0.87 10.25 6.29
C PHE A 118 0.27 10.85 7.56
N ILE A 119 0.17 10.03 8.60
CA ILE A 119 -0.49 10.39 9.86
C ILE A 119 0.43 10.21 11.06
N ASN A 120 0.35 11.13 12.00
CA ASN A 120 0.91 10.98 13.32
C ASN A 120 -0.16 10.43 14.26
N ARG A 121 -0.14 9.12 14.53
CA ARG A 121 -1.16 8.43 15.35
C ARG A 121 -1.10 8.79 16.83
N ASN A 122 -0.08 9.51 17.26
CA ASN A 122 0.10 9.90 18.68
C ASN A 122 -0.61 11.22 19.00
N SER A 123 -1.14 11.92 18.02
CA SER A 123 -1.81 13.20 18.18
C SER A 123 -3.28 13.13 17.77
N ARG A 124 -4.18 13.28 18.73
CA ARG A 124 -5.63 13.42 18.45
C ARG A 124 -5.96 14.69 17.63
N ARG A 125 -5.07 15.66 17.63
CA ARG A 125 -5.23 16.93 16.88
C ARG A 125 -5.09 16.73 15.37
N ASP A 126 -4.49 15.61 14.96
CA ASP A 126 -4.24 15.32 13.55
C ASP A 126 -5.41 14.57 12.87
N ILE A 127 -6.45 14.18 13.63
CA ILE A 127 -7.60 13.44 13.07
C ILE A 127 -8.36 14.27 12.04
N GLU A 128 -8.68 15.51 12.37
CA GLU A 128 -9.42 16.40 11.45
C GLU A 128 -8.66 16.71 10.16
N PRO A 129 -7.36 17.09 10.18
CA PRO A 129 -6.55 17.22 8.96
C PRO A 129 -6.48 15.94 8.13
N ILE A 130 -6.43 14.76 8.76
CA ILE A 130 -6.42 13.46 8.09
C ILE A 130 -7.74 13.23 7.36
N ASN A 131 -8.87 13.40 8.06
CA ASN A 131 -10.20 13.22 7.49
C ASN A 131 -10.40 14.16 6.30
N ARG A 132 -9.96 15.40 6.40
CA ARG A 132 -10.00 16.36 5.30
C ARG A 132 -9.18 15.88 4.10
N ALA A 133 -7.94 15.45 4.30
CA ALA A 133 -7.07 14.95 3.24
C ALA A 133 -7.65 13.69 2.58
N VAL A 134 -8.29 12.80 3.35
CA VAL A 134 -9.00 11.63 2.82
C VAL A 134 -10.20 12.07 1.98
N CYS A 135 -11.06 12.94 2.51
CA CYS A 135 -12.21 13.47 1.78
C CYS A 135 -11.82 14.15 0.46
N GLU A 136 -10.81 15.01 0.49
CA GLU A 136 -10.29 15.67 -0.72
C GLU A 136 -9.75 14.66 -1.75
N THR A 137 -9.12 13.57 -1.29
CA THR A 137 -8.62 12.52 -2.17
C THR A 137 -9.76 11.76 -2.82
N LEU A 138 -10.79 11.41 -2.06
CA LEU A 138 -11.99 10.74 -2.55
C LEU A 138 -12.79 11.65 -3.53
N GLN A 139 -12.93 12.93 -3.21
CA GLN A 139 -13.61 13.91 -4.09
C GLN A 139 -12.90 14.09 -5.43
N ARG A 140 -11.58 13.93 -5.48
CA ARG A 140 -10.80 13.90 -6.73
C ARG A 140 -10.95 12.58 -7.52
N GLY A 141 -11.83 11.69 -7.09
CA GLY A 141 -12.05 10.39 -7.72
C GLY A 141 -10.91 9.39 -7.48
N GLN A 142 -10.07 9.60 -6.47
CA GLN A 142 -9.02 8.67 -6.10
C GLN A 142 -9.48 7.80 -4.93
N ASN A 143 -9.19 6.50 -4.99
CA ASN A 143 -9.52 5.60 -3.90
C ASN A 143 -8.53 5.73 -2.75
N VAL A 144 -9.02 5.53 -1.54
CA VAL A 144 -8.20 5.48 -0.32
C VAL A 144 -8.38 4.13 0.34
N SER A 145 -7.28 3.46 0.66
CA SER A 145 -7.27 2.20 1.39
C SER A 145 -6.63 2.37 2.76
N PHE A 146 -7.20 1.72 3.75
CA PHE A 146 -6.66 1.74 5.10
C PHE A 146 -6.90 0.42 5.83
N PHE A 147 -6.14 0.23 6.90
CA PHE A 147 -6.22 -0.94 7.76
C PHE A 147 -6.72 -0.52 9.14
N PRO A 148 -8.03 -0.66 9.43
CA PRO A 148 -8.63 -0.17 10.69
C PRO A 148 -8.07 -0.85 11.93
N GLU A 149 -7.47 -2.03 11.81
CA GLU A 149 -6.78 -2.74 12.90
C GLU A 149 -5.51 -2.01 13.38
N ALA A 150 -4.95 -1.11 12.57
CA ALA A 150 -3.74 -0.32 12.82
C ALA A 150 -2.44 -1.12 13.09
N ARG A 151 -2.49 -2.44 13.02
CA ARG A 151 -1.37 -3.39 13.14
C ARG A 151 -1.66 -4.68 12.39
N THR A 152 -0.63 -5.45 12.08
CA THR A 152 -0.78 -6.77 11.48
C THR A 152 -1.28 -7.80 12.49
N SER A 153 -2.07 -8.76 12.02
CA SER A 153 -2.62 -9.88 12.78
C SER A 153 -2.22 -11.22 12.15
N SER A 154 -2.61 -12.32 12.78
CA SER A 154 -2.41 -13.67 12.22
C SER A 154 -3.35 -13.99 11.05
N GLY A 155 -4.36 -13.15 10.80
CA GLY A 155 -5.39 -13.39 9.79
C GLY A 155 -6.47 -14.41 10.21
N LEU A 156 -6.40 -14.98 11.40
CA LEU A 156 -7.38 -15.95 11.92
C LEU A 156 -8.65 -15.27 12.46
N GLY A 157 -8.67 -13.97 12.55
CA GLY A 157 -9.79 -13.15 13.00
C GLY A 157 -9.48 -11.68 12.81
N LEU A 158 -10.48 -10.83 13.03
CA LEU A 158 -10.33 -9.38 12.98
C LEU A 158 -9.94 -8.84 14.35
N LEU A 159 -8.98 -7.94 14.39
CA LEU A 159 -8.67 -7.16 15.58
C LEU A 159 -9.67 -6.01 15.74
N PRO A 160 -9.87 -5.49 16.97
CA PRO A 160 -10.71 -4.32 17.18
C PRO A 160 -10.27 -3.13 16.34
N PHE A 161 -11.22 -2.51 15.65
CA PHE A 161 -10.97 -1.32 14.85
C PHE A 161 -10.66 -0.12 15.73
N LYS A 162 -9.67 0.66 15.33
CA LYS A 162 -9.30 1.89 16.00
C LYS A 162 -10.18 3.04 15.51
N ALA A 163 -10.89 3.68 16.45
CA ALA A 163 -11.82 4.78 16.16
C ALA A 163 -11.13 6.10 15.71
N ALA A 164 -9.81 6.12 15.57
CA ALA A 164 -9.04 7.30 15.20
C ALA A 164 -8.80 7.43 13.67
N LEU A 165 -9.59 6.73 12.86
CA LEU A 165 -9.59 6.83 11.40
C LEU A 165 -11.02 7.01 10.90
#